data_090df5a2975c78dee0bfac4e0df3c581
#
_entry.id   090df5a2975c78dee0bfac4e0df3c581
#
_cell.length_a   1.000
_cell.length_b   1.000
_cell.length_c   1.000
_cell.angle_alpha   90.00
_cell.angle_beta   90.00
_cell.angle_gamma   90.00
#
_symmetry.space_group_name_H-M   'P 1'
#
loop_
_entity.id
_entity.type
_entity.pdbx_description
1 polymer ?
#
loop_
_entity_poly.entity_id
_entity_poly.type
_entity_poly.pdbx_seq_one_letter_code
_entity_poly.pdbx_strand_id
1 'polypeptide(L)'
;MANEAYRAVFLRVHPTGKMVLSLTTEADGREAEYARLVADELGIPALDVKVVPADTDRFGNGHGFNTAPSEGTAAAVAGAAEKIRAKARLLAGAAFEAPPDTLRWFNGAWIAAAGEGATQPKTIEDLALYAHGTGPLPPGVEGGLDAQTVYAD
;
A
#
# COMPACT_ATOMS: atom_id res chain seq x y z
N MET A 1 -8.95 -18.03 27.80
CA MET A 1 -9.10 -17.04 26.78
C MET A 1 -7.78 -16.77 26.08
N ALA A 2 -7.68 -17.14 24.85
CA ALA A 2 -6.46 -16.87 24.12
C ALA A 2 -6.34 -15.36 23.92
N ASN A 3 -5.23 -14.81 24.30
CA ASN A 3 -4.91 -13.44 23.93
C ASN A 3 -4.66 -13.45 22.42
N GLU A 4 -5.62 -12.93 21.70
CA GLU A 4 -5.40 -12.78 20.28
C GLU A 4 -4.27 -11.77 20.08
N ALA A 5 -3.23 -12.20 19.42
CA ALA A 5 -2.14 -11.31 19.11
C ALA A 5 -2.63 -10.24 18.16
N TYR A 6 -2.20 -9.00 18.39
CA TYR A 6 -2.47 -7.91 17.47
C TYR A 6 -1.74 -8.18 16.16
N ARG A 7 -2.48 -8.19 15.08
CA ARG A 7 -1.93 -8.45 13.75
C ARG A 7 -2.36 -7.36 12.79
N ALA A 8 -1.39 -6.70 12.22
CA ALA A 8 -1.63 -5.67 11.24
C ALA A 8 -0.46 -5.59 10.27
N VAL A 9 -0.75 -5.09 9.09
CA VAL A 9 0.28 -4.68 8.14
C VAL A 9 0.08 -3.21 7.83
N PHE A 10 1.19 -2.51 7.63
CA PHE A 10 1.21 -1.09 7.30
C PHE A 10 2.03 -0.94 6.02
N LEU A 11 1.44 -0.32 5.02
CA LEU A 11 2.12 -0.09 3.74
C LEU A 11 2.18 1.41 3.49
N ARG A 12 3.39 1.91 3.33
CA ARG A 12 3.63 3.33 3.06
C ARG A 12 4.39 3.49 1.77
N VAL A 13 3.92 4.38 0.92
CA VAL A 13 4.59 4.72 -0.33
C VAL A 13 5.29 6.06 -0.13
N HIS A 14 6.60 6.04 -0.30
CA HIS A 14 7.42 7.24 -0.23
C HIS A 14 7.25 8.06 -1.53
N PRO A 15 7.43 9.39 -1.49
CA PRO A 15 7.33 10.20 -2.71
C PRO A 15 8.26 9.76 -3.85
N THR A 16 9.32 9.02 -3.54
CA THR A 16 10.23 8.47 -4.55
C THR A 16 9.70 7.20 -5.21
N GLY A 17 8.55 6.69 -4.76
CA GLY A 17 7.99 5.44 -5.24
C GLY A 17 8.44 4.21 -4.48
N LYS A 18 9.42 4.34 -3.62
CA LYS A 18 9.84 3.23 -2.76
C LYS A 18 8.82 3.00 -1.68
N MET A 19 8.67 1.75 -1.26
CA MET A 19 7.65 1.37 -0.30
C MET A 19 8.24 0.67 0.90
N VAL A 20 7.57 0.85 2.04
CA VAL A 20 7.89 0.11 3.26
C VAL A 20 6.64 -0.64 3.68
N LEU A 21 6.76 -1.95 3.78
CA LEU A 21 5.73 -2.82 4.30
C LEU A 21 6.15 -3.25 5.70
N SER A 22 5.44 -2.77 6.70
CA SER A 22 5.73 -3.10 8.09
C SER A 22 4.75 -4.15 8.59
N LEU A 23 5.28 -5.17 9.27
CA LEU A 23 4.49 -6.27 9.82
C LEU A 23 4.54 -6.24 11.34
N THR A 24 3.47 -6.70 11.98
CA THR A 24 3.48 -6.96 13.41
C THR A 24 3.94 -8.39 13.72
N THR A 25 4.26 -9.17 12.69
CA THR A 25 4.79 -10.53 12.82
C THR A 25 6.17 -10.58 12.21
N GLU A 26 6.90 -11.67 12.49
CA GLU A 26 8.10 -11.99 11.72
C GLU A 26 7.69 -12.37 10.30
N ALA A 27 8.60 -12.24 9.37
CA ALA A 27 8.33 -12.62 7.99
C ALA A 27 8.60 -14.10 7.72
N ASP A 28 9.42 -14.74 8.57
CA ASP A 28 9.75 -16.16 8.50
C ASP A 28 10.22 -16.59 7.11
N GLY A 29 11.10 -15.78 6.51
CA GLY A 29 11.64 -16.06 5.18
C GLY A 29 10.72 -15.69 4.03
N ARG A 30 9.56 -15.09 4.29
CA ARG A 30 8.58 -14.75 3.26
C ARG A 30 8.65 -13.30 2.78
N GLU A 31 9.72 -12.59 3.08
CA GLU A 31 9.86 -11.18 2.70
C GLU A 31 9.71 -10.99 1.20
N ALA A 32 10.34 -11.86 0.40
CA ALA A 32 10.25 -11.77 -1.06
C ALA A 32 8.83 -12.03 -1.55
N GLU A 33 8.11 -12.97 -0.91
CA GLU A 33 6.72 -13.25 -1.25
C GLU A 33 5.84 -12.02 -1.01
N TYR A 34 5.97 -11.41 0.16
CA TYR A 34 5.17 -10.24 0.50
C TYR A 34 5.52 -9.05 -0.37
N ALA A 35 6.79 -8.84 -0.65
CA ALA A 35 7.22 -7.78 -1.55
C ALA A 35 6.62 -7.97 -2.94
N ARG A 36 6.57 -9.20 -3.43
CA ARG A 36 5.99 -9.51 -4.73
C ARG A 36 4.50 -9.27 -4.77
N LEU A 37 3.76 -9.61 -3.70
CA LEU A 37 2.33 -9.34 -3.62
C LEU A 37 2.05 -7.85 -3.81
N VAL A 38 2.81 -7.00 -3.13
CA VAL A 38 2.68 -5.56 -3.25
C VAL A 38 3.07 -5.10 -4.65
N ALA A 39 4.20 -5.58 -5.14
CA ALA A 39 4.73 -5.18 -6.44
C ALA A 39 3.78 -5.51 -7.58
N ASP A 40 3.22 -6.74 -7.56
CA ASP A 40 2.30 -7.18 -8.61
C ASP A 40 1.00 -6.37 -8.59
N GLU A 41 0.50 -6.05 -7.41
CA GLU A 41 -0.74 -5.28 -7.28
C GLU A 41 -0.57 -3.82 -7.72
N LEU A 42 0.59 -3.23 -7.45
CA LEU A 42 0.81 -1.81 -7.67
C LEU A 42 1.67 -1.48 -8.89
N GLY A 43 2.18 -2.50 -9.57
CA GLY A 43 2.94 -2.31 -10.80
C GLY A 43 4.32 -1.69 -10.57
N ILE A 44 4.94 -2.01 -9.43
CA ILE A 44 6.27 -1.49 -9.10
C ILE A 44 7.27 -2.65 -8.99
N PRO A 45 8.57 -2.38 -9.12
CA PRO A 45 9.57 -3.43 -8.92
C PRO A 45 9.57 -3.93 -7.48
N ALA A 46 9.66 -5.25 -7.29
CA ALA A 46 9.70 -5.83 -5.95
C ALA A 46 10.89 -5.33 -5.14
N LEU A 47 11.98 -4.98 -5.80
CA LEU A 47 13.16 -4.43 -5.13
C LEU A 47 12.90 -3.09 -4.46
N ASP A 48 11.86 -2.39 -4.86
CA ASP A 48 11.50 -1.10 -4.26
C ASP A 48 10.60 -1.25 -3.04
N VAL A 49 10.24 -2.49 -2.68
CA VAL A 49 9.43 -2.78 -1.50
C VAL A 49 10.32 -3.34 -0.40
N LYS A 50 10.50 -2.58 0.66
CA LYS A 50 11.23 -3.04 1.84
C LYS A 50 10.25 -3.63 2.83
N VAL A 51 10.45 -4.87 3.22
CA VAL A 51 9.63 -5.54 4.23
C VAL A 51 10.33 -5.42 5.57
N VAL A 52 9.62 -4.86 6.55
CA VAL A 52 10.13 -4.69 7.91
C VAL A 52 9.30 -5.56 8.84
N PRO A 53 9.82 -6.74 9.22
CA PRO A 53 9.10 -7.61 10.15
C PRO A 53 9.15 -7.06 11.57
N ALA A 54 8.37 -7.66 12.45
CA ALA A 54 8.36 -7.29 13.85
C ALA A 54 9.73 -7.56 14.47
N ASP A 55 10.15 -6.66 15.33
CA ASP A 55 11.39 -6.77 16.07
C ASP A 55 11.05 -7.14 17.51
N THR A 56 11.24 -8.42 17.87
CA THR A 56 10.93 -8.91 19.21
C THR A 56 11.86 -8.33 20.26
N ASP A 57 13.09 -7.96 19.90
CA ASP A 57 13.99 -7.29 20.83
C ASP A 57 13.50 -5.90 21.17
N ARG A 58 12.87 -5.24 20.21
CA ARG A 58 12.38 -3.89 20.37
C ARG A 58 11.06 -3.82 21.13
N PHE A 59 10.16 -4.77 20.85
CA PHE A 59 8.82 -4.77 21.44
C PHE A 59 8.71 -5.72 22.63
N GLY A 60 9.65 -6.60 22.82
CA GLY A 60 9.65 -7.57 23.92
C GLY A 60 8.63 -8.69 23.71
N ASN A 61 8.79 -9.74 24.49
CA ASN A 61 7.85 -10.85 24.50
C ASN A 61 6.63 -10.49 25.33
N GLY A 62 5.45 -10.91 24.90
CA GLY A 62 4.23 -10.76 25.68
C GLY A 62 3.45 -9.49 25.44
N HIS A 63 3.81 -8.72 24.43
CA HIS A 63 3.08 -7.50 24.10
C HIS A 63 1.98 -7.72 23.05
N GLY A 64 1.56 -8.95 22.86
CA GLY A 64 0.48 -9.26 21.94
C GLY A 64 0.87 -9.41 20.48
N PHE A 65 2.16 -9.28 20.18
CA PHE A 65 2.63 -9.50 18.81
C PHE A 65 2.90 -10.97 18.60
N ASN A 66 2.36 -11.51 17.52
CA ASN A 66 2.66 -12.88 17.13
C ASN A 66 3.97 -12.88 16.36
N THR A 67 4.84 -13.84 16.67
CA THR A 67 6.14 -13.93 16.01
C THR A 67 6.07 -14.62 14.65
N ALA A 68 5.06 -15.45 14.43
CA ALA A 68 4.95 -16.21 13.18
C ALA A 68 3.89 -15.59 12.26
N PRO A 69 4.16 -15.50 10.95
CA PRO A 69 3.13 -15.09 10.00
C PRO A 69 2.13 -16.22 9.81
N SER A 70 0.95 -15.88 9.31
CA SER A 70 -0.12 -16.81 9.03
C SER A 70 -0.61 -16.61 7.60
N GLU A 71 -1.56 -17.44 7.16
CA GLU A 71 -2.19 -17.24 5.86
C GLU A 71 -2.89 -15.89 5.79
N GLY A 72 -3.42 -15.41 6.90
CA GLY A 72 -4.02 -14.08 6.98
C GLY A 72 -3.04 -12.96 6.71
N THR A 73 -1.74 -13.18 6.98
CA THR A 73 -0.72 -12.15 6.72
C THR A 73 -0.63 -11.85 5.24
N ALA A 74 -0.56 -12.85 4.38
CA ALA A 74 -0.50 -12.63 2.92
C ALA A 74 -1.76 -11.91 2.43
N ALA A 75 -2.94 -12.32 2.91
CA ALA A 75 -4.20 -11.68 2.54
C ALA A 75 -4.23 -10.22 3.00
N ALA A 76 -3.69 -9.94 4.19
CA ALA A 76 -3.64 -8.57 4.72
C ALA A 76 -2.68 -7.70 3.91
N VAL A 77 -1.56 -8.26 3.48
CA VAL A 77 -0.60 -7.55 2.61
C VAL A 77 -1.29 -7.18 1.29
N ALA A 78 -1.97 -8.14 0.67
CA ALA A 78 -2.71 -7.88 -0.56
C ALA A 78 -3.80 -6.83 -0.35
N GLY A 79 -4.51 -6.90 0.78
CA GLY A 79 -5.54 -5.93 1.13
C GLY A 79 -5.00 -4.51 1.31
N ALA A 80 -3.82 -4.39 1.93
CA ALA A 80 -3.17 -3.09 2.08
C ALA A 80 -2.80 -2.51 0.71
N ALA A 81 -2.27 -3.34 -0.18
CA ALA A 81 -1.93 -2.90 -1.53
C ALA A 81 -3.18 -2.46 -2.31
N GLU A 82 -4.29 -3.17 -2.16
CA GLU A 82 -5.56 -2.77 -2.77
C GLU A 82 -6.02 -1.41 -2.26
N LYS A 83 -5.87 -1.15 -0.96
CA LYS A 83 -6.22 0.15 -0.37
C LYS A 83 -5.36 1.28 -0.92
N ILE A 84 -4.07 1.01 -1.12
CA ILE A 84 -3.17 1.98 -1.76
C ILE A 84 -3.66 2.30 -3.17
N ARG A 85 -3.99 1.27 -3.94
CA ARG A 85 -4.48 1.48 -5.31
C ARG A 85 -5.80 2.25 -5.32
N ALA A 86 -6.69 1.95 -4.38
CA ALA A 86 -7.97 2.65 -4.29
C ALA A 86 -7.79 4.12 -3.91
N LYS A 87 -6.91 4.41 -2.95
CA LYS A 87 -6.59 5.79 -2.60
C LYS A 87 -5.93 6.51 -3.76
N ALA A 88 -5.02 5.82 -4.46
CA ALA A 88 -4.35 6.37 -5.64
C ALA A 88 -5.36 6.74 -6.73
N ARG A 89 -6.45 5.98 -6.85
CA ARG A 89 -7.53 6.30 -7.80
C ARG A 89 -8.15 7.66 -7.49
N LEU A 90 -8.39 7.94 -6.21
CA LEU A 90 -8.95 9.23 -5.81
C LEU A 90 -7.97 10.36 -6.09
N LEU A 91 -6.70 10.13 -5.81
CA LEU A 91 -5.65 11.11 -6.09
C LEU A 91 -5.51 11.35 -7.60
N ALA A 92 -5.58 10.29 -8.40
CA ALA A 92 -5.52 10.40 -9.84
C ALA A 92 -6.73 11.19 -10.39
N GLY A 93 -7.90 10.98 -9.82
CA GLY A 93 -9.07 11.77 -10.18
C GLY A 93 -8.85 13.26 -9.98
N ALA A 94 -8.26 13.63 -8.85
CA ALA A 94 -7.93 15.03 -8.60
C ALA A 94 -6.85 15.54 -9.57
N ALA A 95 -5.83 14.74 -9.82
CA ALA A 95 -4.72 15.13 -10.70
C ALA A 95 -5.17 15.27 -12.17
N PHE A 96 -6.08 14.40 -12.61
CA PHE A 96 -6.63 14.46 -13.97
C PHE A 96 -7.82 15.41 -14.08
N GLU A 97 -8.33 15.92 -12.97
CA GLU A 97 -9.58 16.69 -12.93
C GLU A 97 -10.74 15.90 -13.57
N ALA A 98 -10.81 14.62 -13.20
CA ALA A 98 -11.80 13.68 -13.71
C ALA A 98 -12.45 12.89 -12.58
N PRO A 99 -13.72 12.44 -12.75
CA PRO A 99 -14.33 11.60 -11.72
C PRO A 99 -13.54 10.29 -11.56
N PRO A 100 -13.24 9.87 -10.32
CA PRO A 100 -12.47 8.65 -10.12
C PRO A 100 -13.07 7.41 -10.77
N ASP A 101 -14.39 7.34 -10.83
CA ASP A 101 -15.11 6.19 -11.43
C ASP A 101 -14.87 6.04 -12.93
N THR A 102 -14.36 7.07 -13.59
CA THR A 102 -14.07 7.04 -15.03
C THR A 102 -12.65 6.55 -15.32
N LEU A 103 -11.83 6.38 -14.28
CA LEU A 103 -10.44 5.98 -14.45
C LEU A 103 -10.33 4.46 -14.56
N ARG A 104 -9.34 4.00 -15.29
CA ARG A 104 -9.04 2.57 -15.42
C ARG A 104 -7.62 2.29 -14.95
N TRP A 105 -7.47 1.18 -14.27
CA TRP A 105 -6.15 0.66 -13.88
C TRP A 105 -5.64 -0.22 -15.01
N PHE A 106 -4.50 0.13 -15.55
CA PHE A 106 -3.91 -0.65 -16.62
C PHE A 106 -2.38 -0.55 -16.55
N ASN A 107 -1.75 -1.69 -16.55
CA ASN A 107 -0.29 -1.79 -16.64
C ASN A 107 0.44 -0.96 -15.57
N GLY A 108 -0.06 -1.01 -14.34
CA GLY A 108 0.57 -0.34 -13.20
C GLY A 108 0.28 1.15 -13.09
N ALA A 109 -0.74 1.64 -13.77
CA ALA A 109 -1.07 3.06 -13.74
C ALA A 109 -2.57 3.30 -13.83
N TRP A 110 -3.02 4.42 -13.28
CA TRP A 110 -4.37 4.91 -13.50
C TRP A 110 -4.38 5.75 -14.78
N ILE A 111 -5.37 5.50 -15.62
CA ILE A 111 -5.53 6.13 -16.93
C ILE A 111 -6.86 6.84 -16.96
N ALA A 112 -6.87 8.07 -17.44
CA ALA A 112 -8.11 8.80 -17.68
C ALA A 112 -8.84 8.18 -18.87
N ALA A 113 -10.17 8.19 -18.81
CA ALA A 113 -10.97 7.71 -19.92
C ALA A 113 -10.60 8.44 -21.21
N ALA A 114 -10.67 7.74 -22.33
CA ALA A 114 -10.36 8.29 -23.63
C ALA A 114 -11.20 9.54 -23.87
N GLY A 115 -10.59 10.66 -23.70
CA GLY A 115 -11.17 11.96 -23.90
C GLY A 115 -10.13 12.84 -24.51
N GLU A 116 -10.47 14.06 -24.63
CA GLU A 116 -9.65 15.05 -25.28
C GLU A 116 -8.32 15.23 -24.55
N GLY A 117 -7.26 15.01 -25.29
CA GLY A 117 -5.92 15.17 -24.75
C GLY A 117 -5.44 13.91 -24.09
N ALA A 118 -4.50 13.25 -24.72
CA ALA A 118 -3.83 12.07 -24.12
C ALA A 118 -3.14 12.51 -22.84
N THR A 119 -3.82 12.33 -21.72
CA THR A 119 -3.20 12.55 -20.42
C THR A 119 -2.27 11.38 -20.15
N GLN A 120 -1.10 11.70 -19.61
CA GLN A 120 -0.12 10.69 -19.25
C GLN A 120 -0.70 9.77 -18.16
N PRO A 121 -0.52 8.45 -18.26
CA PRO A 121 -0.89 7.57 -17.15
C PRO A 121 -0.19 7.99 -15.87
N LYS A 122 -0.87 7.79 -14.75
CA LYS A 122 -0.32 8.10 -13.42
C LYS A 122 0.01 6.80 -12.69
N THR A 123 1.28 6.56 -12.46
CA THR A 123 1.75 5.41 -11.68
C THR A 123 1.56 5.66 -10.18
N ILE A 124 1.75 4.62 -9.40
CA ILE A 124 1.72 4.77 -7.93
C ILE A 124 2.82 5.75 -7.47
N GLU A 125 3.99 5.71 -8.10
CA GLU A 125 5.05 6.66 -7.80
C GLU A 125 4.62 8.10 -8.07
N ASP A 126 4.02 8.34 -9.24
CA ASP A 126 3.51 9.67 -9.59
C ASP A 126 2.49 10.17 -8.57
N LEU A 127 1.60 9.28 -8.14
CA LEU A 127 0.53 9.64 -7.21
C LEU A 127 1.04 9.79 -5.78
N ALA A 128 2.08 9.06 -5.41
CA ALA A 128 2.74 9.26 -4.12
C ALA A 128 3.37 10.65 -4.07
N LEU A 129 4.04 11.05 -5.13
CA LEU A 129 4.61 12.39 -5.21
C LEU A 129 3.51 13.45 -5.13
N TYR A 130 2.41 13.25 -5.85
CA TYR A 130 1.26 14.14 -5.80
C TYR A 130 0.69 14.24 -4.39
N ALA A 131 0.55 13.11 -3.70
CA ALA A 131 -0.04 13.04 -2.37
C ALA A 131 0.80 13.74 -1.30
N HIS A 132 2.12 13.80 -1.51
CA HIS A 132 3.04 14.48 -0.59
C HIS A 132 3.31 15.93 -1.00
N GLY A 133 2.77 16.37 -2.13
CA GLY A 133 2.98 17.70 -2.63
C GLY A 133 1.94 18.69 -2.12
N THR A 134 1.92 19.84 -2.77
CA THR A 134 1.00 20.93 -2.40
C THR A 134 -0.22 21.02 -3.30
N GLY A 135 -0.40 20.04 -4.20
CA GLY A 135 -1.56 20.01 -5.09
C GLY A 135 -2.86 19.79 -4.31
N PRO A 136 -4.01 20.14 -4.91
CA PRO A 136 -5.28 19.96 -4.24
C PRO A 136 -5.60 18.47 -4.05
N LEU A 137 -6.01 18.13 -2.83
CA LEU A 137 -6.43 16.76 -2.51
C LEU A 137 -7.95 16.64 -2.62
N PRO A 138 -8.47 15.44 -2.95
CA PRO A 138 -9.91 15.23 -2.95
C PRO A 138 -10.50 15.45 -1.55
N PRO A 139 -11.78 15.85 -1.45
CA PRO A 139 -12.42 16.01 -0.15
C PRO A 139 -12.32 14.74 0.68
N GLY A 140 -11.92 14.88 1.95
CA GLY A 140 -11.82 13.76 2.88
C GLY A 140 -10.58 12.90 2.70
N VAL A 141 -9.67 13.26 1.80
CA VAL A 141 -8.44 12.52 1.56
C VAL A 141 -7.26 13.25 2.20
N GLU A 142 -6.55 12.55 3.07
CA GLU A 142 -5.35 13.11 3.70
C GLU A 142 -4.16 13.02 2.78
N GLY A 143 -3.15 13.84 3.02
CA GLY A 143 -1.89 13.76 2.31
C GLY A 143 -1.17 12.45 2.60
N GLY A 144 -0.21 12.12 1.75
CA GLY A 144 0.52 10.86 1.86
C GLY A 144 -0.22 9.72 1.16
N LEU A 145 0.46 8.60 1.03
CA LEU A 145 -0.10 7.42 0.39
C LEU A 145 0.29 6.19 1.22
N ASP A 146 -0.57 5.87 2.17
CA ASP A 146 -0.33 4.76 3.08
C ASP A 146 -1.64 4.03 3.38
N ALA A 147 -1.52 2.80 3.83
CA ALA A 147 -2.67 1.97 4.17
C ALA A 147 -2.31 1.03 5.31
N GLN A 148 -3.34 0.61 6.03
CA GLN A 148 -3.22 -0.31 7.13
C GLN A 148 -4.30 -1.37 6.99
N THR A 149 -3.95 -2.62 7.29
CA THR A 149 -4.93 -3.69 7.40
C THR A 149 -4.71 -4.42 8.71
N VAL A 150 -5.73 -4.42 9.57
CA VAL A 150 -5.75 -5.21 10.80
C VAL A 150 -6.48 -6.50 10.45
N TYR A 151 -5.94 -7.61 10.91
CA TYR A 151 -6.49 -8.92 10.53
C TYR A 151 -6.43 -9.90 11.70
N ALA A 152 -7.24 -10.93 11.60
CA ALA A 152 -7.22 -12.08 12.49
C ALA A 152 -7.01 -13.34 11.65
N ASP A 153 -6.54 -14.40 12.29
CA ASP A 153 -6.41 -15.69 11.62
C ASP A 153 -7.74 -16.42 11.56
#